data_7de1b07efe4a873ba78f3eef3d43698e
#
_entry.id   7de1b07efe4a873ba78f3eef3d43698e
#
_cell.length_a   1.000
_cell.length_b   1.000
_cell.length_c   1.000
_cell.angle_alpha   90.00
_cell.angle_beta   90.00
_cell.angle_gamma   90.00
#
_symmetry.space_group_name_H-M   'P 1'
#
loop_
_entity.id
_entity.type
_entity.pdbx_description
1 polymer ?
#
loop_
_entity_poly.entity_id
_entity_poly.type
_entity_poly.pdbx_seq_one_letter_code
_entity_poly.pdbx_strand_id
1 'polypeptide(L)' 'MKRTGEGYVKKIVHEGIDCFALFDEDGNAIVITDNRSVTFFTAADRDITVRMLN' A
#
# COMPACT_ATOMS: atom_id res chain seq x y z
N MET A 1 20.14 -11.56 -2.81
CA MET A 1 19.03 -11.88 -3.67
C MET A 1 17.83 -11.03 -3.31
N LYS A 2 17.21 -10.46 -4.32
CA LYS A 2 16.07 -9.62 -4.09
C LYS A 2 14.84 -10.45 -3.79
N ARG A 3 14.09 -10.05 -2.79
CA ARG A 3 12.81 -10.66 -2.52
C ARG A 3 11.71 -9.79 -3.08
N THR A 4 10.81 -10.43 -3.77
CA THR A 4 9.57 -9.76 -4.12
C THR A 4 8.49 -10.31 -3.20
N GLY A 5 7.58 -9.47 -2.81
CA GLY A 5 6.49 -9.87 -1.96
C GLY A 5 5.18 -9.39 -2.53
N GLU A 6 4.12 -9.79 -1.88
CA GLU A 6 2.80 -9.31 -2.21
C GLU A 6 2.35 -8.35 -1.14
N GLY A 7 1.60 -7.36 -1.57
CA GLY A 7 0.98 -6.44 -0.66
C GLY A 7 -0.38 -6.06 -1.19
N TYR A 8 -1.06 -5.21 -0.45
CA TYR A 8 -2.37 -4.77 -0.90
C TYR A 8 -2.58 -3.32 -0.50
N VAL A 9 -3.40 -2.66 -1.31
CA VAL A 9 -3.83 -1.29 -1.05
C VAL A 9 -5.29 -1.35 -0.62
N LYS A 10 -5.59 -0.71 0.51
CA LYS A 10 -6.92 -0.68 1.05
C LYS A 10 -7.32 0.76 1.27
N LYS A 11 -8.56 1.09 0.92
CA LYS A 11 -9.09 2.42 1.20
C LYS A 11 -9.51 2.47 2.66
N ILE A 12 -9.04 3.48 3.37
CA ILE A 12 -9.35 3.67 4.78
C ILE A 12 -9.74 5.12 5.03
N VAL A 13 -10.33 5.36 6.19
CA VAL A 13 -10.57 6.73 6.66
C VAL A 13 -9.58 6.97 7.79
N HIS A 14 -8.79 8.02 7.63
CA HIS A 14 -7.79 8.39 8.63
C HIS A 14 -8.04 9.84 9.03
N GLU A 15 -8.40 10.05 10.28
CA GLU A 15 -8.70 11.37 10.80
C GLU A 15 -9.77 12.09 9.97
N GLY A 16 -10.80 11.34 9.58
CA GLY A 16 -11.91 11.91 8.83
C GLY A 16 -11.65 12.09 7.35
N ILE A 17 -10.50 11.66 6.86
CA ILE A 17 -10.10 11.85 5.46
C ILE A 17 -9.96 10.49 4.79
N ASP A 18 -10.52 10.37 3.59
CA ASP A 18 -10.36 9.16 2.79
C ASP A 18 -8.90 9.02 2.36
N CYS A 19 -8.30 7.92 2.73
CA CYS A 19 -6.91 7.66 2.43
C CYS A 19 -6.75 6.27 1.84
N PHE A 20 -5.54 6.00 1.38
CA PHE A 20 -5.16 4.69 0.88
C PHE A 20 -3.95 4.22 1.66
N ALA A 21 -3.99 2.97 2.09
CA ALA A 21 -2.89 2.40 2.85
C ALA A 21 -2.33 1.23 2.08
N LEU A 22 -1.01 1.20 1.97
CA LEU A 22 -0.30 0.06 1.38
C LEU A 22 0.21 -0.80 2.51
N PHE A 23 -0.15 -2.08 2.47
CA PHE A 23 0.27 -3.05 3.47
C PHE A 23 1.18 -4.07 2.83
N ASP A 24 2.13 -4.56 3.59
CA ASP A 24 2.97 -5.67 3.13
C ASP A 24 2.28 -7.00 3.40
N GLU A 25 2.95 -8.09 3.06
CA GLU A 25 2.34 -9.41 3.20
C GLU A 25 2.16 -9.81 4.66
N ASP A 26 2.85 -9.14 5.57
CA ASP A 26 2.70 -9.39 7.00
C ASP A 26 1.59 -8.55 7.62
N GLY A 27 0.98 -7.68 6.84
CA GLY A 27 -0.08 -6.83 7.32
C GLY A 27 0.39 -5.52 7.93
N ASN A 28 1.65 -5.17 7.77
CA ASN A 28 2.19 -3.92 8.28
C ASN A 28 1.95 -2.81 7.27
N ALA A 29 1.49 -1.65 7.75
CA ALA A 29 1.28 -0.51 6.89
C ALA A 29 2.63 0.09 6.51
N ILE A 30 2.87 0.18 5.20
CA ILE A 30 4.09 0.76 4.67
C ILE A 30 3.92 2.27 4.48
N VAL A 31 2.76 2.65 3.94
CA VAL A 31 2.46 4.05 3.70
C VAL A 31 0.97 4.27 3.80
N ILE A 32 0.58 5.41 4.33
CA ILE A 32 -0.81 5.85 4.35
C ILE A 32 -0.81 7.24 3.71
N THR A 33 -1.62 7.41 2.68
CA THR A 33 -1.60 8.63 1.90
C THR A 33 -2.98 8.92 1.34
N ASP A 34 -3.26 10.18 1.05
CA ASP A 34 -4.51 10.57 0.39
C ASP A 34 -4.38 10.51 -1.13
N ASN A 35 -3.24 10.10 -1.65
CA ASN A 35 -3.00 10.00 -3.08
C ASN A 35 -2.70 8.55 -3.43
N ARG A 36 -3.67 7.90 -4.11
CA ARG A 36 -3.54 6.48 -4.43
C ARG A 36 -2.29 6.17 -5.24
N SER A 37 -1.88 7.08 -6.12
CA SER A 37 -0.70 6.85 -6.95
C SER A 37 0.55 6.65 -6.11
N VAL A 38 0.64 7.29 -4.96
CA VAL A 38 1.80 7.15 -4.08
C VAL A 38 1.94 5.71 -3.61
N THR A 39 0.81 5.02 -3.37
CA THR A 39 0.89 3.62 -2.92
C THR A 39 1.51 2.75 -3.99
N PHE A 40 1.17 2.98 -5.26
CA PHE A 40 1.70 2.18 -6.36
C PHE A 40 3.17 2.47 -6.61
N PHE A 41 3.56 3.74 -6.53
CA PHE A 41 4.98 4.10 -6.67
C PHE A 41 5.80 3.49 -5.54
N THR A 42 5.28 3.54 -4.32
CA THR A 42 5.98 2.96 -3.18
C THR A 42 6.13 1.45 -3.35
N ALA A 43 5.06 0.79 -3.80
CA ALA A 43 5.11 -0.65 -4.01
C ALA A 43 6.12 -1.00 -5.10
N ALA A 44 6.13 -0.25 -6.19
CA ALA A 44 7.08 -0.51 -7.28
C ALA A 44 8.52 -0.34 -6.80
N ASP A 45 8.75 0.65 -5.97
CA ASP A 45 10.08 0.91 -5.43
C ASP A 45 10.56 -0.23 -4.55
N ARG A 46 9.62 -0.96 -3.94
CA ARG A 46 9.94 -2.06 -3.03
C ARG A 46 9.74 -3.43 -3.67
N ASP A 47 9.44 -3.46 -4.96
CA ASP A 47 9.19 -4.70 -5.71
C ASP A 47 8.02 -5.49 -5.12
N ILE A 48 6.99 -4.78 -4.69
CA ILE A 48 5.79 -5.40 -4.13
C ILE A 48 4.74 -5.50 -5.23
N THR A 49 4.18 -6.69 -5.38
CA THR A 49 3.03 -6.90 -6.26
C THR A 49 1.78 -6.50 -5.51
N VAL A 50 1.04 -5.56 -6.05
CA VAL A 50 -0.06 -4.90 -5.34
C VAL A 50 -1.39 -5.50 -5.74
N ARG A 51 -2.24 -5.73 -4.74
CA ARG A 51 -3.65 -6.04 -4.95
C ARG A 51 -4.47 -4.93 -4.35
N MET A 52 -5.57 -4.59 -5.02
CA MET A 52 -6.50 -3.61 -4.49
C MET A 52 -7.58 -4.33 -3.68
N LEU A 53 -7.79 -3.85 -2.47
CA LEU A 53 -8.87 -4.30 -1.63
C LEU A 53 -9.79 -3.12 -1.30
N ASN A 54 -11.05 -3.34 -1.34
CA ASN A 54 -12.02 -2.31 -0.95
C ASN A 54 -12.79 -2.74 0.24
#